data_7efd2f08fae7075d17cdbfb7c5ba0e08
#
_entry.id   7efd2f08fae7075d17cdbfb7c5ba0e08
#
_cell.length_a   1.000
_cell.length_b   1.000
_cell.length_c   1.000
_cell.angle_alpha   90.00
_cell.angle_beta   90.00
_cell.angle_gamma   90.00
#
_symmetry.space_group_name_H-M   'P 1'
#
loop_
_entity.id
_entity.type
_entity.pdbx_description
1 polymer ?
#
loop_
_entity_poly.entity_id
_entity_poly.type
_entity_poly.pdbx_seq_one_letter_code
_entity_poly.pdbx_strand_id
1 'polypeptide(L)'
;MQQSQSRSLVDWLSYLEQIHPANIDMGLERVGTVARRMGLTELPFKVITVAGTNGKGSSCAMAASILMAAGYRVGVYSSPHLLRFTERVRVNGQELDDGDHCAAFTEVEAARGDIALTFFEFATLAGLWLFRRAAPDVLLLEVGLGGGSMPPMWWSPTSP
;
A
#
# COMPACT_ATOMS: atom_id res chain seq x y z
N MET A 1 1.21 -33.09 -10.02
CA MET A 1 0.57 -31.77 -9.82
C MET A 1 0.82 -31.33 -8.40
N GLN A 2 1.80 -30.47 -8.20
CA GLN A 2 1.91 -29.79 -6.91
C GLN A 2 0.78 -28.78 -6.86
N GLN A 3 -0.18 -29.01 -5.99
CA GLN A 3 -1.10 -27.97 -5.60
C GLN A 3 -0.26 -26.88 -4.97
N SER A 4 -0.10 -25.79 -5.67
CA SER A 4 0.39 -24.55 -5.12
C SER A 4 -0.58 -24.18 -4.00
N GLN A 5 -0.25 -24.59 -2.78
CA GLN A 5 -1.00 -24.13 -1.62
C GLN A 5 -0.85 -22.61 -1.57
N SER A 6 -1.92 -21.93 -1.86
CA SER A 6 -1.94 -20.48 -1.77
C SER A 6 -1.62 -20.09 -0.31
N ARG A 7 -0.59 -19.28 -0.13
CA ARG A 7 -0.21 -18.80 1.20
C ARG A 7 -1.38 -18.03 1.82
N SER A 8 -1.66 -18.30 3.09
CA SER A 8 -2.60 -17.47 3.86
C SER A 8 -1.98 -16.10 4.11
N LEU A 9 -2.80 -15.14 4.55
CA LEU A 9 -2.29 -13.81 4.89
C LEU A 9 -1.24 -13.89 6.01
N VAL A 10 -1.47 -14.72 7.03
CA VAL A 10 -0.50 -14.93 8.12
C VAL A 10 0.82 -15.46 7.57
N ASP A 11 0.78 -16.41 6.66
CA ASP A 11 1.98 -16.96 6.02
C ASP A 11 2.72 -15.92 5.20
N TRP A 12 2.00 -15.07 4.48
CA TRP A 12 2.59 -13.97 3.73
C TRP A 12 3.31 -12.99 4.65
N LEU A 13 2.66 -12.59 5.74
CA LEU A 13 3.25 -11.63 6.70
C LEU A 13 4.51 -12.20 7.36
N SER A 14 4.49 -13.47 7.73
CA SER A 14 5.67 -14.15 8.27
C SER A 14 6.82 -14.20 7.24
N TYR A 15 6.48 -14.50 6.00
CA TYR A 15 7.44 -14.52 4.90
C TYR A 15 8.07 -13.14 4.68
N LEU A 16 7.27 -12.08 4.68
CA LEU A 16 7.77 -10.71 4.50
C LEU A 16 8.72 -10.29 5.61
N GLU A 17 8.46 -10.72 6.85
CA GLU A 17 9.37 -10.46 7.96
C GLU A 17 10.70 -11.18 7.79
N GLN A 18 10.68 -12.41 7.26
CA GLN A 18 11.88 -13.21 7.03
C GLN A 18 12.77 -12.67 5.91
N ILE A 19 12.16 -12.19 4.82
CA ILE A 19 12.92 -11.67 3.68
C ILE A 19 13.34 -10.21 3.85
N HIS A 20 12.89 -9.55 4.92
CA HIS A 20 13.25 -8.17 5.20
C HIS A 20 14.78 -8.08 5.38
N PRO A 21 15.50 -7.36 4.50
CA PRO A 21 16.95 -7.36 4.54
C PRO A 21 17.47 -6.58 5.74
N ALA A 22 18.50 -7.11 6.38
CA ALA A 22 19.13 -6.49 7.55
C ALA A 22 19.90 -5.22 7.16
N ASN A 23 20.48 -5.20 5.96
CA ASN A 23 21.26 -4.07 5.43
C ASN A 23 20.75 -3.73 4.04
N ILE A 24 19.86 -2.74 3.98
CA ILE A 24 19.35 -2.25 2.72
C ILE A 24 19.98 -0.91 2.40
N ASP A 25 20.47 -0.78 1.19
CA ASP A 25 20.69 0.51 0.60
C ASP A 25 19.31 1.16 0.42
N MET A 26 19.10 2.28 1.08
CA MET A 26 17.82 3.00 1.09
C MET A 26 17.52 3.69 -0.25
N GLY A 27 18.20 3.27 -1.32
CA GLY A 27 17.98 3.81 -2.67
C GLY A 27 16.55 3.52 -3.17
N LEU A 28 15.99 4.49 -3.88
CA LEU A 28 14.63 4.40 -4.41
C LEU A 28 14.53 3.58 -5.70
N GLU A 29 15.66 3.21 -6.29
CA GLU A 29 15.71 2.52 -7.57
C GLU A 29 15.08 1.14 -7.52
N ARG A 30 15.31 0.39 -6.43
CA ARG A 30 14.81 -0.97 -6.27
C ARG A 30 13.29 -1.01 -6.29
N VAL A 31 12.67 -0.25 -5.38
CA VAL A 31 11.21 -0.19 -5.27
C VAL A 31 10.59 0.46 -6.50
N GLY A 32 11.23 1.47 -7.06
CA GLY A 32 10.78 2.13 -8.29
C GLY A 32 10.77 1.18 -9.49
N THR A 33 11.76 0.30 -9.60
CA THR A 33 11.80 -0.72 -10.65
C THR A 33 10.63 -1.68 -10.54
N VAL A 34 10.35 -2.16 -9.34
CA VAL A 34 9.20 -3.06 -9.10
C VAL A 34 7.89 -2.34 -9.41
N ALA A 35 7.75 -1.09 -8.96
CA ALA A 35 6.56 -0.28 -9.24
C ALA A 35 6.33 -0.12 -10.75
N ARG A 36 7.38 0.13 -11.52
CA ARG A 36 7.26 0.23 -12.98
C ARG A 36 6.82 -1.09 -13.61
N ARG A 37 7.38 -2.21 -13.15
CA ARG A 37 6.99 -3.54 -13.63
C ARG A 37 5.52 -3.85 -13.36
N MET A 38 4.99 -3.33 -12.25
CA MET A 38 3.58 -3.50 -11.87
C MET A 38 2.65 -2.46 -12.49
N GLY A 39 3.20 -1.43 -13.18
CA GLY A 39 2.41 -0.36 -13.74
C GLY A 39 1.83 0.58 -12.69
N LEU A 40 2.49 0.75 -11.56
CA LEU A 40 2.01 1.55 -10.44
C LEU A 40 2.58 2.97 -10.40
N THR A 41 3.40 3.35 -11.37
CA THR A 41 3.99 4.69 -11.41
C THR A 41 3.01 5.75 -11.90
N GLU A 42 1.98 5.32 -12.62
CA GLU A 42 0.90 6.19 -13.07
C GLU A 42 -0.42 5.60 -12.60
N LEU A 43 -1.09 6.29 -11.69
CA LEU A 43 -2.36 5.85 -11.14
C LEU A 43 -3.49 6.70 -11.76
N PRO A 44 -4.62 6.07 -12.15
CA PRO A 44 -5.69 6.78 -12.87
C PRO A 44 -6.62 7.58 -11.95
N PHE A 45 -6.22 7.84 -10.72
CA PHE A 45 -7.00 8.57 -9.73
C PHE A 45 -6.14 9.57 -8.99
N LYS A 46 -6.78 10.55 -8.36
CA LYS A 46 -6.08 11.55 -7.56
C LYS A 46 -5.58 10.94 -6.26
N VAL A 47 -4.40 11.38 -5.82
CA VAL A 47 -3.83 10.97 -4.55
C VAL A 47 -3.59 12.20 -3.70
N ILE A 48 -4.10 12.14 -2.47
CA ILE A 48 -3.93 13.21 -1.47
C ILE A 48 -3.14 12.62 -0.31
N THR A 49 -2.01 13.24 -0.02
CA THR A 49 -1.18 12.83 1.10
C THR A 49 -1.60 13.60 2.34
N VAL A 50 -1.91 12.88 3.42
CA VAL A 50 -2.23 13.47 4.72
C VAL A 50 -1.05 13.22 5.65
N ALA A 51 -0.38 14.29 6.04
CA ALA A 51 0.80 14.22 6.89
C ALA A 51 0.50 14.82 8.26
N GLY A 52 1.06 14.24 9.30
CA GLY A 52 0.90 14.75 10.64
C GLY A 52 1.55 13.87 11.69
N THR A 53 1.85 14.45 12.83
CA THR A 53 2.42 13.72 13.97
C THR A 53 1.34 13.19 14.90
N ASN A 54 0.30 14.00 15.13
CA ASN A 54 -0.83 13.63 15.98
C ASN A 54 -2.14 13.92 15.26
N GLY A 55 -3.12 13.05 15.42
CA GLY A 55 -4.45 13.25 14.86
C GLY A 55 -4.56 13.00 13.35
N LYS A 56 -3.52 12.50 12.69
CA LYS A 56 -3.56 12.23 11.25
C LYS A 56 -4.64 11.22 10.88
N GLY A 57 -4.86 10.21 11.73
CA GLY A 57 -5.93 9.23 11.53
C GLY A 57 -7.31 9.88 11.54
N SER A 58 -7.52 10.82 12.45
CA SER A 58 -8.77 11.59 12.53
C SER A 58 -8.95 12.48 11.31
N SER A 59 -7.89 13.15 10.86
CA SER A 59 -7.93 14.02 9.67
C SER A 59 -8.23 13.19 8.40
N CYS A 60 -7.60 12.05 8.25
CA CYS A 60 -7.86 11.12 7.15
C CYS A 60 -9.31 10.62 7.18
N ALA A 61 -9.79 10.21 8.34
CA ALA A 61 -11.15 9.70 8.50
C ALA A 61 -12.19 10.80 8.18
N MET A 62 -11.93 12.03 8.61
CA MET A 62 -12.81 13.18 8.32
C MET A 62 -12.82 13.48 6.82
N ALA A 63 -11.65 13.56 6.20
CA ALA A 63 -11.55 13.80 4.76
C ALA A 63 -12.25 12.70 3.95
N ALA A 64 -12.06 11.44 4.33
CA ALA A 64 -12.73 10.32 3.69
C ALA A 64 -14.25 10.42 3.82
N SER A 65 -14.75 10.76 5.01
CA SER A 65 -16.20 10.94 5.26
C SER A 65 -16.78 12.05 4.40
N ILE A 66 -16.09 13.17 4.29
CA ILE A 66 -16.54 14.32 3.48
C ILE A 66 -16.61 13.92 2.00
N LEU A 67 -15.57 13.27 1.50
CA LEU A 67 -15.50 12.86 0.10
C LEU A 67 -16.55 11.78 -0.22
N MET A 68 -16.74 10.82 0.66
CA MET A 68 -17.79 9.80 0.49
C MET A 68 -19.18 10.42 0.51
N ALA A 69 -19.42 11.38 1.39
CA ALA A 69 -20.69 12.10 1.44
C ALA A 69 -20.97 12.90 0.16
N ALA A 70 -19.90 13.34 -0.50
CA ALA A 70 -19.98 14.03 -1.79
C ALA A 70 -20.18 13.07 -2.98
N GLY A 71 -20.21 11.78 -2.74
CA GLY A 71 -20.46 10.77 -3.77
C GLY A 71 -19.21 10.16 -4.40
N TYR A 72 -18.01 10.47 -3.86
CA TYR A 72 -16.75 9.91 -4.38
C TYR A 72 -16.47 8.54 -3.77
N ARG A 73 -15.85 7.68 -4.58
CA ARG A 73 -15.28 6.42 -4.11
C ARG A 73 -13.89 6.71 -3.56
N VAL A 74 -13.67 6.44 -2.29
CA VAL A 74 -12.46 6.86 -1.57
C VAL A 74 -11.65 5.66 -1.11
N GLY A 75 -10.37 5.61 -1.51
CA GLY A 75 -9.40 4.69 -0.94
C GLY A 75 -8.62 5.37 0.18
N VAL A 76 -8.29 4.63 1.22
CA VAL A 76 -7.44 5.11 2.32
C VAL A 76 -6.35 4.09 2.58
N TYR A 77 -5.10 4.53 2.49
CA TYR A 77 -3.95 3.74 2.92
C TYR A 77 -3.39 4.31 4.21
N SER A 78 -3.37 3.50 5.25
CA SER A 78 -2.84 3.90 6.55
C SER A 78 -1.83 2.89 7.08
N SER A 79 -0.83 3.37 7.78
CA SER A 79 0.19 2.54 8.41
C SER A 79 0.77 3.25 9.63
N PRO A 80 1.19 2.51 10.65
CA PRO A 80 1.00 1.06 10.82
C PRO A 80 -0.44 0.69 11.16
N HIS A 81 -0.77 -0.61 11.06
CA HIS A 81 -2.06 -1.11 11.52
C HIS A 81 -2.05 -1.29 13.04
N LEU A 82 -3.23 -1.23 13.66
CA LEU A 82 -3.38 -1.39 15.10
C LEU A 82 -3.55 -2.86 15.51
N LEU A 83 -4.47 -3.57 14.85
CA LEU A 83 -4.81 -4.95 15.19
C LEU A 83 -4.60 -5.92 14.04
N ARG A 84 -5.02 -5.53 12.82
CA ARG A 84 -5.00 -6.42 11.66
C ARG A 84 -4.36 -5.72 10.47
N PHE A 85 -3.56 -6.45 9.73
CA PHE A 85 -2.92 -5.94 8.53
C PHE A 85 -3.92 -5.37 7.53
N THR A 86 -5.11 -5.97 7.42
CA THR A 86 -6.16 -5.55 6.48
C THR A 86 -6.66 -4.13 6.74
N GLU A 87 -6.41 -3.56 7.92
CA GLU A 87 -6.74 -2.17 8.21
C GLU A 87 -5.99 -1.17 7.33
N ARG A 88 -4.85 -1.57 6.76
CA ARG A 88 -4.00 -0.67 5.97
C ARG A 88 -4.64 -0.20 4.68
N VAL A 89 -5.56 -0.98 4.12
CA VAL A 89 -6.22 -0.69 2.85
C VAL A 89 -7.72 -0.71 3.06
N ARG A 90 -8.34 0.44 2.85
CA ARG A 90 -9.81 0.58 2.93
C ARG A 90 -10.33 1.25 1.68
N VAL A 91 -11.46 0.77 1.19
CA VAL A 91 -12.18 1.37 0.07
C VAL A 91 -13.60 1.66 0.54
N ASN A 92 -13.98 2.92 0.49
CA ASN A 92 -15.28 3.40 1.02
C ASN A 92 -15.53 2.93 2.46
N GLY A 93 -14.50 3.04 3.30
CA GLY A 93 -14.58 2.72 4.72
C GLY A 93 -14.52 1.24 5.06
N GLN A 94 -14.39 0.37 4.06
CA GLN A 94 -14.36 -1.08 4.27
C GLN A 94 -12.99 -1.67 3.99
N GLU A 95 -12.55 -2.56 4.87
CA GLU A 95 -11.34 -3.34 4.65
C GLU A 95 -11.60 -4.37 3.55
N LEU A 96 -10.54 -4.71 2.82
CA LEU A 96 -10.59 -5.80 1.84
C LEU A 96 -10.34 -7.14 2.53
N ASP A 97 -10.72 -8.23 1.85
CA ASP A 97 -10.55 -9.58 2.39
C ASP A 97 -9.08 -10.01 2.39
N ASP A 98 -8.77 -10.98 3.25
CA ASP A 98 -7.43 -11.59 3.29
C ASP A 98 -7.02 -12.10 1.91
N GLY A 99 -7.94 -12.69 1.17
CA GLY A 99 -7.67 -13.19 -0.19
C GLY A 99 -7.24 -12.10 -1.16
N ASP A 100 -7.79 -10.90 -1.05
CA ASP A 100 -7.39 -9.76 -1.87
C ASP A 100 -5.95 -9.36 -1.58
N HIS A 101 -5.58 -9.31 -0.30
CA HIS A 101 -4.21 -9.00 0.12
C HIS A 101 -3.23 -10.07 -0.34
N CYS A 102 -3.61 -11.34 -0.27
CA CYS A 102 -2.78 -12.45 -0.75
C CYS A 102 -2.55 -12.36 -2.26
N ALA A 103 -3.57 -12.00 -3.02
CA ALA A 103 -3.44 -11.78 -4.46
C ALA A 103 -2.46 -10.64 -4.76
N ALA A 104 -2.56 -9.54 -4.02
CA ALA A 104 -1.65 -8.42 -4.17
C ALA A 104 -0.21 -8.82 -3.85
N PHE A 105 0.02 -9.55 -2.78
CA PHE A 105 1.36 -10.03 -2.42
C PHE A 105 1.95 -10.95 -3.49
N THR A 106 1.11 -11.81 -4.08
CA THR A 106 1.53 -12.68 -5.18
C THR A 106 2.02 -11.86 -6.38
N GLU A 107 1.31 -10.79 -6.71
CA GLU A 107 1.71 -9.90 -7.80
C GLU A 107 3.02 -9.17 -7.51
N VAL A 108 3.20 -8.68 -6.29
CA VAL A 108 4.46 -8.03 -5.90
C VAL A 108 5.62 -9.02 -5.96
N GLU A 109 5.42 -10.23 -5.44
CA GLU A 109 6.45 -11.27 -5.46
C GLU A 109 6.89 -11.61 -6.89
N ALA A 110 5.94 -11.76 -7.80
CA ALA A 110 6.25 -12.03 -9.19
C ALA A 110 6.99 -10.86 -9.86
N ALA A 111 6.60 -9.63 -9.56
CA ALA A 111 7.18 -8.44 -10.19
C ALA A 111 8.58 -8.13 -9.66
N ARG A 112 8.84 -8.39 -8.37
CA ARG A 112 10.15 -8.07 -7.79
C ARG A 112 11.26 -9.01 -8.27
N GLY A 113 10.95 -10.26 -8.56
CA GLY A 113 11.97 -11.24 -8.94
C GLY A 113 13.06 -11.34 -7.87
N ASP A 114 14.28 -10.94 -8.20
CA ASP A 114 15.42 -10.97 -7.27
C ASP A 114 15.66 -9.66 -6.54
N ILE A 115 14.80 -8.66 -6.76
CA ILE A 115 14.97 -7.35 -6.12
C ILE A 115 14.56 -7.45 -4.66
N ALA A 116 15.46 -7.04 -3.75
CA ALA A 116 15.17 -7.02 -2.33
C ALA A 116 14.22 -5.87 -1.99
N LEU A 117 13.18 -6.15 -1.21
CA LEU A 117 12.23 -5.14 -0.74
C LEU A 117 12.13 -5.22 0.78
N THR A 118 11.97 -4.08 1.43
CA THR A 118 11.62 -4.04 2.86
C THR A 118 10.15 -4.44 3.03
N PHE A 119 9.77 -4.78 4.25
CA PHE A 119 8.38 -5.06 4.60
C PHE A 119 7.48 -3.90 4.17
N PHE A 120 7.88 -2.67 4.51
CA PHE A 120 7.11 -1.47 4.17
C PHE A 120 6.96 -1.29 2.66
N GLU A 121 8.05 -1.46 1.91
CA GLU A 121 8.02 -1.33 0.46
C GLU A 121 7.11 -2.37 -0.18
N PHE A 122 7.21 -3.60 0.27
CA PHE A 122 6.38 -4.70 -0.21
C PHE A 122 4.90 -4.43 0.07
N ALA A 123 4.58 -4.05 1.31
CA ALA A 123 3.21 -3.76 1.73
C ALA A 123 2.63 -2.57 0.96
N THR A 124 3.44 -1.53 0.72
CA THR A 124 3.00 -0.34 -0.01
C THR A 124 2.68 -0.68 -1.47
N LEU A 125 3.53 -1.46 -2.13
CA LEU A 125 3.28 -1.89 -3.50
C LEU A 125 2.01 -2.73 -3.61
N ALA A 126 1.82 -3.64 -2.66
CA ALA A 126 0.60 -4.45 -2.59
C ALA A 126 -0.65 -3.58 -2.42
N GLY A 127 -0.57 -2.58 -1.52
CA GLY A 127 -1.66 -1.63 -1.30
C GLY A 127 -2.00 -0.84 -2.55
N LEU A 128 -1.00 -0.31 -3.25
CA LEU A 128 -1.21 0.44 -4.49
C LEU A 128 -1.84 -0.42 -5.58
N TRP A 129 -1.42 -1.68 -5.68
CA TRP A 129 -2.03 -2.63 -6.62
C TRP A 129 -3.52 -2.84 -6.32
N LEU A 130 -3.87 -2.97 -5.04
CA LEU A 130 -5.26 -3.12 -4.61
C LEU A 130 -6.08 -1.88 -4.94
N PHE A 131 -5.55 -0.68 -4.71
CA PHE A 131 -6.26 0.56 -5.07
C PHE A 131 -6.43 0.70 -6.57
N ARG A 132 -5.41 0.36 -7.36
CA ARG A 132 -5.54 0.38 -8.81
C ARG A 132 -6.65 -0.54 -9.28
N ARG A 133 -6.75 -1.73 -8.70
CA ARG A 133 -7.79 -2.71 -8.99
C ARG A 133 -9.17 -2.21 -8.56
N ALA A 134 -9.26 -1.57 -7.39
CA ALA A 134 -10.51 -1.03 -6.86
C ALA A 134 -10.98 0.23 -7.60
N ALA A 135 -10.06 0.94 -8.25
CA ALA A 135 -10.32 2.15 -9.03
C ALA A 135 -11.12 3.21 -8.26
N PRO A 136 -10.61 3.72 -7.12
CA PRO A 136 -11.27 4.82 -6.43
C PRO A 136 -11.16 6.11 -7.25
N ASP A 137 -11.99 7.09 -6.90
CA ASP A 137 -11.87 8.44 -7.46
C ASP A 137 -10.70 9.19 -6.83
N VAL A 138 -10.46 8.93 -5.55
CA VAL A 138 -9.38 9.55 -4.80
C VAL A 138 -8.78 8.56 -3.80
N LEU A 139 -7.47 8.62 -3.63
CA LEU A 139 -6.74 7.86 -2.63
C LEU A 139 -6.15 8.82 -1.61
N LEU A 140 -6.44 8.59 -0.34
CA LEU A 140 -5.83 9.29 0.77
C LEU A 140 -4.67 8.44 1.30
N LEU A 141 -3.46 8.99 1.25
CA LEU A 141 -2.27 8.36 1.82
C LEU A 141 -1.94 9.01 3.16
N GLU A 142 -2.04 8.24 4.22
CA GLU A 142 -1.65 8.68 5.55
C GLU A 142 -0.16 8.44 5.74
N VAL A 143 0.60 9.51 5.99
CA VAL A 143 2.04 9.45 6.23
C VAL A 143 2.38 9.96 7.60
N GLY A 144 3.20 9.20 8.33
CA GLY A 144 3.73 9.62 9.62
C GLY A 144 4.95 10.52 9.45
N LEU A 145 4.97 11.63 10.19
CA LEU A 145 6.15 12.46 10.33
C LEU A 145 6.90 12.02 11.59
N GLY A 146 8.18 11.72 11.47
CA GLY A 146 9.04 11.38 12.60
C GLY A 146 9.22 9.91 12.91
N GLY A 147 8.57 9.02 12.18
CA GLY A 147 8.69 7.58 12.39
C GLY A 147 9.20 6.80 11.17
N GLY A 148 9.80 7.44 10.20
CA GLY A 148 10.34 6.78 9.03
C GLY A 148 9.33 6.43 7.95
N SER A 149 8.07 6.85 8.10
CA SER A 149 7.04 6.64 7.08
C SER A 149 6.95 7.88 6.19
N MET A 150 7.93 8.10 5.35
CA MET A 150 7.83 9.13 4.31
C MET A 150 7.06 8.56 3.12
N PRO A 151 6.29 9.41 2.38
CA PRO A 151 5.70 8.94 1.15
C PRO A 151 6.82 8.43 0.26
N PRO A 152 6.59 7.32 -0.47
CA PRO A 152 7.63 6.81 -1.34
C PRO A 152 7.93 7.87 -2.42
N MET A 153 9.14 8.40 -2.38
CA MET A 153 9.58 9.45 -3.33
C MET A 153 9.69 8.93 -4.77
N TRP A 154 9.70 7.60 -4.95
CA TRP A 154 9.67 6.98 -6.27
C TRP A 154 8.29 7.13 -6.92
N TRP A 155 7.32 7.51 -6.12
CA TRP A 155 5.95 7.70 -6.56
C TRP A 155 5.65 9.19 -6.53
N SER A 156 5.52 9.78 -7.69
CA SER A 156 5.03 11.15 -7.83
C SER A 156 3.61 11.06 -8.36
N PRO A 157 2.63 11.67 -7.69
CA PRO A 157 1.34 11.82 -8.34
C PRO A 157 1.57 12.57 -9.64
N THR A 158 1.08 12.03 -10.73
CA THR A 158 1.14 12.73 -12.00
C THR A 158 0.54 14.11 -11.80
N SER A 159 1.34 15.13 -12.05
CA SER A 159 0.83 16.50 -12.05
C SER A 159 -0.32 16.57 -13.03
N PRO A 160 -1.43 17.21 -12.66
CA PRO A 160 -2.52 17.39 -13.59
C PRO A 160 -2.09 18.19 -14.80
#